data_974d48f988dbf9a9c516fbf87ae837ec
#
_entry.id   974d48f988dbf9a9c516fbf87ae837ec
#
_cell.length_a   1.000
_cell.length_b   1.000
_cell.length_c   1.000
_cell.angle_alpha   90.00
_cell.angle_beta   90.00
_cell.angle_gamma   90.00
#
_symmetry.space_group_name_H-M   'P 1'
#
loop_
_entity.id
_entity.type
_entity.pdbx_description
1 polymer ?
#
loop_
_entity_poly.entity_id
_entity_poly.type
_entity_poly.pdbx_seq_one_letter_code
_entity_poly.pdbx_strand_id
1 'polypeptide(L)'
;MRLTRMYEYQDDDYDYIVRYPSFFEQTEDSLMDKGSCRFSFWLDSTEVVQTAFVESNPDSLILEQAMARYASELHATQQRKGDGFFILSGHIHSDNGQLSGRRFYAKFVQHRKLWFVQTLAYPEECEQAVRRLIHEINDWKVW
;
A
#
# COMPACT_ATOMS: atom_id res chain seq x y z
N MET A 1 -14.70 -12.28 4.21
CA MET A 1 -14.89 -11.23 3.20
C MET A 1 -14.66 -11.82 1.81
N ARG A 2 -15.61 -11.66 0.93
CA ARG A 2 -15.53 -12.18 -0.42
C ARG A 2 -15.45 -11.01 -1.41
N LEU A 3 -14.36 -10.94 -2.19
CA LEU A 3 -14.17 -9.91 -3.20
C LEU A 3 -14.80 -10.39 -4.50
N THR A 4 -15.99 -9.88 -4.82
CA THR A 4 -16.70 -10.27 -6.03
C THR A 4 -16.56 -9.24 -7.16
N ARG A 5 -16.18 -8.00 -6.83
CA ARG A 5 -16.09 -6.93 -7.81
C ARG A 5 -15.02 -5.92 -7.40
N MET A 6 -14.22 -5.50 -8.37
CA MET A 6 -13.19 -4.48 -8.20
C MET A 6 -13.54 -3.26 -9.03
N TYR A 7 -13.32 -2.09 -8.46
CA TYR A 7 -13.38 -0.81 -9.18
C TYR A 7 -11.96 -0.36 -9.47
N GLU A 8 -11.82 0.55 -10.43
CA GLU A 8 -10.53 1.16 -10.76
C GLU A 8 -10.56 2.64 -10.42
N TYR A 9 -9.48 3.11 -9.84
CA TYR A 9 -9.19 4.52 -9.63
C TYR A 9 -8.02 4.90 -10.53
N GLN A 10 -8.18 5.98 -11.31
CA GLN A 10 -7.09 6.51 -12.12
C GLN A 10 -6.63 7.84 -11.55
N ASP A 11 -5.32 7.97 -11.31
CA ASP A 11 -4.71 9.23 -10.92
C ASP A 11 -4.18 9.93 -12.17
N ASP A 12 -4.76 11.08 -12.50
CA ASP A 12 -4.41 11.82 -13.72
C ASP A 12 -3.14 12.66 -13.55
N ASP A 13 -2.72 12.95 -12.32
CA ASP A 13 -1.53 13.75 -12.06
C ASP A 13 -0.24 12.97 -12.33
N TYR A 14 -0.22 11.69 -11.91
CA TYR A 14 0.96 10.82 -12.05
C TYR A 14 0.72 9.62 -12.94
N ASP A 15 -0.49 9.48 -13.48
CA ASP A 15 -0.85 8.47 -14.48
C ASP A 15 -0.63 7.04 -13.97
N TYR A 16 -1.33 6.69 -12.87
CA TYR A 16 -1.36 5.33 -12.38
C TYR A 16 -2.80 4.90 -12.09
N ILE A 17 -3.01 3.59 -12.06
CA ILE A 17 -4.32 2.98 -11.80
C ILE A 17 -4.21 2.07 -10.57
N VAL A 18 -5.23 2.14 -9.70
CA VAL A 18 -5.36 1.26 -8.54
C VAL A 18 -6.70 0.55 -8.61
N ARG A 19 -6.70 -0.76 -8.36
CA ARG A 19 -7.93 -1.52 -8.25
C ARG A 19 -8.27 -1.70 -6.78
N TYR A 20 -9.53 -1.46 -6.44
CA TYR A 20 -10.00 -1.56 -5.05
C TYR A 20 -11.36 -2.25 -5.00
N PRO A 21 -11.68 -2.93 -3.88
CA PRO A 21 -12.98 -3.60 -3.75
C PRO A 21 -14.14 -2.61 -3.84
N SER A 22 -15.20 -3.00 -4.55
CA SER A 22 -16.36 -2.12 -4.80
C SER A 22 -17.04 -1.64 -3.52
N PHE A 23 -16.93 -2.39 -2.41
CA PHE A 23 -17.54 -2.01 -1.15
C PHE A 23 -16.63 -1.15 -0.24
N PHE A 24 -15.40 -0.89 -0.66
CA PHE A 24 -14.55 0.08 0.05
C PHE A 24 -15.04 1.49 -0.25
N GLU A 25 -14.97 2.35 0.74
CA GLU A 25 -15.32 3.76 0.61
C GLU A 25 -14.08 4.56 0.24
N GLN A 26 -14.18 5.34 -0.83
CA GLN A 26 -13.09 6.21 -1.26
C GLN A 26 -13.12 7.51 -0.46
N THR A 27 -11.97 7.91 0.09
CA THR A 27 -11.82 9.23 0.70
C THR A 27 -11.86 10.29 -0.41
N GLU A 28 -12.58 11.38 -0.19
CA GLU A 28 -12.72 12.46 -1.16
C GLU A 28 -11.35 13.02 -1.56
N ASP A 29 -11.16 13.28 -2.85
CA ASP A 29 -9.89 13.80 -3.38
C ASP A 29 -9.50 15.12 -2.73
N SER A 30 -10.46 15.94 -2.35
CA SER A 30 -10.22 17.22 -1.67
C SER A 30 -9.53 17.07 -0.31
N LEU A 31 -9.61 15.88 0.28
CA LEU A 31 -8.98 15.57 1.57
C LEU A 31 -7.64 14.87 1.41
N MET A 32 -7.21 14.63 0.16
CA MET A 32 -5.99 13.88 -0.13
C MET A 32 -4.96 14.80 -0.78
N ASP A 33 -3.68 14.48 -0.54
CA ASP A 33 -2.58 15.15 -1.23
C ASP A 33 -2.59 14.78 -2.71
N LYS A 34 -2.03 15.66 -3.54
CA LYS A 34 -1.91 15.41 -4.97
C LYS A 34 -1.19 14.09 -5.23
N GLY A 35 -1.78 13.25 -6.06
CA GLY A 35 -1.21 11.94 -6.39
C GLY A 35 -1.49 10.85 -5.37
N SER A 36 -2.33 11.12 -4.37
CA SER A 36 -2.68 10.16 -3.32
C SER A 36 -4.14 9.78 -3.38
N CYS A 37 -4.44 8.54 -2.97
CA CYS A 37 -5.82 8.09 -2.81
C CYS A 37 -5.91 7.13 -1.62
N ARG A 38 -7.12 7.01 -1.07
CA ARG A 38 -7.36 6.19 0.10
C ARG A 38 -8.74 5.55 0.01
N PHE A 39 -8.78 4.25 0.28
CA PHE A 39 -10.01 3.44 0.28
C PHE A 39 -10.06 2.68 1.60
N SER A 40 -11.23 2.59 2.20
CA SER A 40 -11.34 1.92 3.50
C SER A 40 -12.65 1.18 3.66
N PHE A 41 -12.62 0.21 4.58
CA PHE A 41 -13.77 -0.58 4.96
C PHE A 41 -13.69 -0.89 6.45
N TRP A 42 -14.78 -0.68 7.16
CA TRP A 42 -14.88 -0.99 8.57
C TRP A 42 -15.44 -2.40 8.76
N LEU A 43 -14.69 -3.24 9.47
CA LEU A 43 -15.13 -4.56 9.88
C LEU A 43 -15.23 -4.54 11.40
N ASP A 44 -16.46 -4.47 11.91
CA ASP A 44 -16.74 -4.22 13.32
C ASP A 44 -16.10 -2.90 13.77
N SER A 45 -15.19 -2.93 14.73
CA SER A 45 -14.52 -1.72 15.23
C SER A 45 -13.13 -1.51 14.60
N THR A 46 -12.74 -2.34 13.62
CA THR A 46 -11.42 -2.24 12.99
C THR A 46 -11.54 -1.85 11.54
N GLU A 47 -10.55 -1.11 11.05
CA GLU A 47 -10.54 -0.56 9.70
C GLU A 47 -9.51 -1.29 8.83
N VAL A 48 -9.92 -1.62 7.60
CA VAL A 48 -9.01 -2.08 6.54
C VAL A 48 -8.80 -0.88 5.63
N VAL A 49 -7.54 -0.49 5.42
CA VAL A 49 -7.20 0.73 4.68
C VAL A 49 -6.25 0.41 3.54
N GLN A 50 -6.63 0.81 2.34
CA GLN A 50 -5.80 0.73 1.14
C GLN A 50 -5.43 2.14 0.72
N THR A 51 -4.13 2.40 0.51
CA THR A 51 -3.67 3.71 0.05
C THR A 51 -2.75 3.55 -1.15
N ALA A 52 -2.66 4.59 -1.96
CA ALA A 52 -1.62 4.70 -2.96
C ALA A 52 -1.14 6.15 -3.01
N PHE A 53 0.15 6.33 -3.26
CA PHE A 53 0.75 7.66 -3.33
C PHE A 53 2.06 7.59 -4.11
N VAL A 54 2.59 8.78 -4.41
CA VAL A 54 3.85 8.92 -5.16
C VAL A 54 4.85 9.66 -4.30
N GLU A 55 6.07 9.15 -4.22
CA GLU A 55 7.17 9.81 -3.53
C GLU A 55 8.32 10.09 -4.48
N SER A 56 8.97 11.23 -4.28
CA SER A 56 10.19 11.58 -4.99
C SER A 56 11.37 10.77 -4.45
N ASN A 57 12.44 10.69 -5.24
CA ASN A 57 13.67 10.04 -4.84
C ASN A 57 14.82 11.05 -4.92
N PRO A 58 14.86 12.05 -4.01
CA PRO A 58 15.81 13.16 -4.10
C PRO A 58 17.27 12.72 -3.96
N ASP A 59 17.51 11.61 -3.26
CA ASP A 59 18.86 11.08 -3.05
C ASP A 59 19.28 10.12 -4.15
N SER A 60 18.44 9.93 -5.17
CA SER A 60 18.68 9.00 -6.29
C SER A 60 19.08 7.60 -5.81
N LEU A 61 18.39 7.11 -4.79
CA LEU A 61 18.66 5.77 -4.25
C LEU A 61 18.35 4.70 -5.30
N ILE A 62 19.24 3.71 -5.40
CA ILE A 62 18.93 2.51 -6.16
C ILE A 62 17.93 1.65 -5.38
N LEU A 63 17.33 0.68 -6.06
CA LEU A 63 16.24 -0.12 -5.51
C LEU A 63 16.61 -0.77 -4.16
N GLU A 64 17.79 -1.36 -4.07
CA GLU A 64 18.25 -2.04 -2.85
C GLU A 64 18.43 -1.07 -1.68
N GLN A 65 18.93 0.12 -1.95
CA GLN A 65 19.12 1.15 -0.92
C GLN A 65 17.76 1.67 -0.43
N ALA A 66 16.84 1.93 -1.35
CA ALA A 66 15.50 2.38 -1.00
C ALA A 66 14.76 1.31 -0.20
N MET A 67 14.85 0.05 -0.62
CA MET A 67 14.23 -1.06 0.09
C MET A 67 14.75 -1.14 1.54
N ALA A 68 16.05 -1.06 1.73
CA ALA A 68 16.65 -1.11 3.06
C ALA A 68 16.18 0.05 3.94
N ARG A 69 16.13 1.25 3.37
CA ARG A 69 15.68 2.45 4.09
C ARG A 69 14.23 2.35 4.53
N TYR A 70 13.33 2.00 3.61
CA TYR A 70 11.92 1.87 3.93
C TYR A 70 11.65 0.69 4.86
N ALA A 71 12.38 -0.43 4.69
CA ALA A 71 12.25 -1.57 5.59
C ALA A 71 12.60 -1.18 7.02
N SER A 72 13.63 -0.38 7.20
CA SER A 72 14.03 0.11 8.52
C SER A 72 12.99 1.08 9.09
N GLU A 73 12.50 2.02 8.30
CA GLU A 73 11.51 3.00 8.75
C GLU A 73 10.17 2.35 9.14
N LEU A 74 9.76 1.32 8.40
CA LEU A 74 8.49 0.63 8.61
C LEU A 74 8.60 -0.57 9.56
N HIS A 75 9.81 -0.90 10.02
CA HIS A 75 10.07 -2.10 10.81
C HIS A 75 9.56 -3.36 10.11
N ALA A 76 9.83 -3.48 8.81
CA ALA A 76 9.37 -4.61 8.02
C ALA A 76 10.01 -5.91 8.49
N THR A 77 9.20 -6.97 8.59
CA THR A 77 9.69 -8.30 8.96
C THR A 77 9.92 -9.19 7.74
N GLN A 78 9.34 -8.84 6.60
CA GLN A 78 9.54 -9.54 5.34
C GLN A 78 9.80 -8.53 4.24
N GLN A 79 10.71 -8.87 3.34
CA GLN A 79 11.02 -8.05 2.18
C GLN A 79 11.32 -8.93 0.98
N ARG A 80 10.86 -8.48 -0.19
CA ARG A 80 11.06 -9.18 -1.45
C ARG A 80 11.26 -8.15 -2.54
N LYS A 81 12.16 -8.40 -3.46
CA LYS A 81 12.39 -7.51 -4.60
C LYS A 81 12.23 -8.24 -5.92
N GLY A 82 11.92 -7.49 -6.96
CA GLY A 82 11.88 -7.94 -8.33
C GLY A 82 12.46 -6.88 -9.24
N ASP A 83 12.13 -6.95 -10.51
CA ASP A 83 12.60 -6.00 -11.50
C ASP A 83 11.81 -4.69 -11.37
N GLY A 84 12.48 -3.65 -10.87
CA GLY A 84 11.88 -2.33 -10.71
C GLY A 84 10.91 -2.16 -9.56
N PHE A 85 10.85 -3.12 -8.63
CA PHE A 85 9.95 -3.01 -7.47
C PHE A 85 10.50 -3.75 -6.26
N PHE A 86 9.95 -3.41 -5.09
CA PHE A 86 10.11 -4.23 -3.89
C PHE A 86 8.82 -4.21 -3.07
N ILE A 87 8.67 -5.24 -2.24
CA ILE A 87 7.51 -5.42 -1.37
C ILE A 87 8.00 -5.58 0.05
N LEU A 88 7.35 -4.86 0.96
CA LEU A 88 7.60 -4.91 2.38
C LEU A 88 6.32 -5.32 3.11
N SER A 89 6.46 -6.12 4.15
CA SER A 89 5.33 -6.44 5.02
C SER A 89 5.82 -6.61 6.46
N GLY A 90 4.89 -6.49 7.39
CA GLY A 90 5.21 -6.62 8.79
C GLY A 90 4.07 -6.18 9.68
N HIS A 91 4.41 -5.93 10.94
CA HIS A 91 3.47 -5.49 11.96
C HIS A 91 3.49 -3.97 12.07
N ILE A 92 2.32 -3.38 12.30
CA ILE A 92 2.21 -1.96 12.60
C ILE A 92 2.37 -1.77 14.11
N HIS A 93 3.25 -0.85 14.50
CA HIS A 93 3.49 -0.54 15.90
C HIS A 93 2.69 0.70 16.30
N SER A 94 2.19 0.70 17.53
CA SER A 94 1.56 1.88 18.11
C SER A 94 2.62 2.93 18.48
N ASP A 95 2.20 4.12 18.85
CA ASP A 95 3.10 5.24 19.17
C ASP A 95 4.06 4.91 20.32
N ASN A 96 3.67 4.00 21.20
CA ASN A 96 4.53 3.58 22.32
C ASN A 96 5.48 2.42 21.95
N GLY A 97 5.54 2.02 20.67
CA GLY A 97 6.41 0.97 20.18
C GLY A 97 5.88 -0.45 20.34
N GLN A 98 4.70 -0.63 20.92
CA GLN A 98 4.07 -1.95 21.06
C GLN A 98 3.37 -2.37 19.78
N LEU A 99 3.17 -3.68 19.60
CA LEU A 99 2.40 -4.20 18.47
C LEU A 99 0.94 -3.76 18.60
N SER A 100 0.38 -3.23 17.50
CA SER A 100 -0.98 -2.73 17.48
C SER A 100 -2.04 -3.79 17.18
N GLY A 101 -1.62 -5.02 16.82
CA GLY A 101 -2.52 -6.06 16.32
C GLY A 101 -2.86 -5.90 14.84
N ARG A 102 -2.20 -4.97 14.16
CA ARG A 102 -2.41 -4.70 12.74
C ARG A 102 -1.14 -5.04 11.95
N ARG A 103 -1.35 -5.37 10.67
CA ARG A 103 -0.25 -5.64 9.74
C ARG A 103 -0.34 -4.71 8.54
N PHE A 104 0.77 -4.59 7.83
CA PHE A 104 0.80 -3.89 6.55
C PHE A 104 1.42 -4.74 5.46
N TYR A 105 1.04 -4.43 4.23
CA TYR A 105 1.62 -4.96 3.00
C TYR A 105 1.80 -3.78 2.06
N ALA A 106 3.02 -3.56 1.56
CA ALA A 106 3.31 -2.38 0.75
C ALA A 106 4.16 -2.76 -0.45
N LYS A 107 3.75 -2.29 -1.64
CA LYS A 107 4.53 -2.45 -2.86
C LYS A 107 5.04 -1.09 -3.32
N PHE A 108 6.34 -1.03 -3.58
CA PHE A 108 7.04 0.15 -4.08
C PHE A 108 7.50 -0.13 -5.49
N VAL A 109 7.01 0.63 -6.46
CA VAL A 109 7.36 0.50 -7.88
C VAL A 109 8.16 1.71 -8.30
N GLN A 110 9.36 1.49 -8.83
CA GLN A 110 10.19 2.56 -9.36
C GLN A 110 9.82 2.81 -10.83
N HIS A 111 9.39 4.03 -11.15
CA HIS A 111 9.00 4.40 -12.50
C HIS A 111 9.18 5.90 -12.67
N ARG A 112 9.75 6.34 -13.80
CA ARG A 112 9.98 7.76 -14.10
C ARG A 112 10.73 8.51 -12.97
N LYS A 113 11.69 7.83 -12.33
CA LYS A 113 12.50 8.36 -11.22
C LYS A 113 11.67 8.72 -9.97
N LEU A 114 10.50 8.11 -9.86
CA LEU A 114 9.61 8.26 -8.71
C LEU A 114 9.35 6.88 -8.10
N TRP A 115 8.90 6.89 -6.86
CA TRP A 115 8.38 5.70 -6.19
C TRP A 115 6.86 5.77 -6.17
N PHE A 116 6.22 4.80 -6.81
CA PHE A 116 4.77 4.62 -6.74
C PHE A 116 4.50 3.58 -5.69
N VAL A 117 3.72 3.93 -4.67
CA VAL A 117 3.55 3.09 -3.49
C VAL A 117 2.08 2.75 -3.33
N GLN A 118 1.80 1.46 -3.11
CA GLN A 118 0.46 1.02 -2.74
C GLN A 118 0.55 0.21 -1.46
N THR A 119 -0.27 0.54 -0.47
CA THR A 119 -0.24 -0.08 0.84
C THR A 119 -1.61 -0.64 1.22
N LEU A 120 -1.57 -1.65 2.06
CA LEU A 120 -2.75 -2.19 2.74
C LEU A 120 -2.43 -2.32 4.22
N ALA A 121 -3.29 -1.76 5.07
CA ALA A 121 -3.21 -1.90 6.52
C ALA A 121 -4.47 -2.61 6.99
N TYR A 122 -4.32 -3.65 7.80
CA TYR A 122 -5.45 -4.50 8.18
C TYR A 122 -5.22 -5.15 9.54
N PRO A 123 -6.29 -5.52 10.26
CA PRO A 123 -6.17 -6.31 11.48
C PRO A 123 -5.56 -7.68 11.16
N GLU A 124 -4.65 -8.15 12.00
CA GLU A 124 -3.95 -9.42 11.78
C GLU A 124 -4.91 -10.59 11.58
N GLU A 125 -6.01 -10.63 12.35
CA GLU A 125 -7.03 -11.67 12.23
C GLU A 125 -7.78 -11.66 10.90
N CYS A 126 -7.66 -10.60 10.11
CA CYS A 126 -8.32 -10.49 8.80
C CYS A 126 -7.43 -10.91 7.63
N GLU A 127 -6.24 -11.47 7.88
CA GLU A 127 -5.27 -11.77 6.82
C GLU A 127 -5.86 -12.68 5.74
N GLN A 128 -6.64 -13.69 6.12
CA GLN A 128 -7.29 -14.56 5.15
C GLN A 128 -8.30 -13.80 4.29
N ALA A 129 -9.06 -12.91 4.91
CA ALA A 129 -10.10 -12.15 4.23
C ALA A 129 -9.53 -11.16 3.21
N VAL A 130 -8.33 -10.61 3.44
CA VAL A 130 -7.71 -9.63 2.55
C VAL A 130 -6.72 -10.26 1.57
N ARG A 131 -6.57 -11.57 1.57
CA ARG A 131 -5.56 -12.25 0.73
C ARG A 131 -5.68 -11.91 -0.73
N ARG A 132 -6.90 -11.83 -1.26
CA ARG A 132 -7.09 -11.50 -2.68
C ARG A 132 -6.62 -10.07 -3.00
N LEU A 133 -6.88 -9.14 -2.08
CA LEU A 133 -6.42 -7.76 -2.26
C LEU A 133 -4.90 -7.69 -2.19
N ILE A 134 -4.28 -8.47 -1.32
CA ILE A 134 -2.82 -8.59 -1.28
C ILE A 134 -2.28 -9.08 -2.63
N HIS A 135 -2.94 -10.05 -3.27
CA HIS A 135 -2.57 -10.51 -4.60
C HIS A 135 -2.70 -9.41 -5.65
N GLU A 136 -3.76 -8.62 -5.60
CA GLU A 136 -3.94 -7.49 -6.52
C GLU A 136 -2.80 -6.47 -6.36
N ILE A 137 -2.40 -6.18 -5.13
CA ILE A 137 -1.29 -5.27 -4.87
C ILE A 137 0.04 -5.87 -5.35
N ASN A 138 0.23 -7.16 -5.10
CA ASN A 138 1.43 -7.86 -5.57
C ASN A 138 1.58 -7.80 -7.10
N ASP A 139 0.48 -7.86 -7.81
CA ASP A 139 0.46 -7.85 -9.29
C ASP A 139 0.39 -6.43 -9.87
N TRP A 140 0.29 -5.42 -9.02
CA TRP A 140 0.17 -4.02 -9.45
C TRP A 140 1.36 -3.58 -10.27
N LYS A 141 1.10 -2.88 -11.36
CA LYS A 141 2.12 -2.33 -12.25
C LYS A 141 1.83 -0.86 -12.54
N VAL A 142 2.89 -0.12 -12.77
CA VAL A 142 2.83 1.28 -13.21
C VAL A 142 3.51 1.36 -14.57
N TRP A 143 2.80 1.92 -15.54
CA TRP A 143 3.26 2.01 -16.94
C TRP A 143 3.77 3.39 -17.32
#